data_529db8c53da7f3369a7ca77fe791feee
#
_entry.id   529db8c53da7f3369a7ca77fe791feee
#
_cell.length_a   1.000
_cell.length_b   1.000
_cell.length_c   1.000
_cell.angle_alpha   90.00
_cell.angle_beta   90.00
_cell.angle_gamma   90.00
#
_symmetry.space_group_name_H-M   'P 1'
#
loop_
_entity.id
_entity.type
_entity.pdbx_description
1 polymer ?
#
loop_
_entity_poly.entity_id
_entity_poly.type
_entity_poly.pdbx_seq_one_letter_code
_entity_poly.pdbx_strand_id
1 'polypeptide(L)'
;MAGSTIGRILQLTTWGESHGPALGAVLDGFPAGMEISEEMIQVYLDRRRPGQSAITTARREADRVQILSGVFEGRTTGTPISMIIHNGDQRSKDYGDLKDCFRPGHADYTFFRKYGLRDYRGGGRSSARETAARVAAGAIAAGFLSQMGIQVQAYTRAIGPVEISEARFDPALILTLPTAMPDAEANEKALAYMKECMAAGDSSGGVIECRITGMPAGIGDPVFHKLDAALAAAVMSIGAVKAVEIGDGVRAARARGSENNDAFCLDAEGRTVKKTNHAGGILGGISDGSDVILRAHIKPTPSISREQETVDEDGRPRKLFIKGRHDPVVVPRAVVVVECMAALTILDAMLVNMTARAENVLAFYRQSKEAPDSSI
;
A
#
# COMPACT_ATOMS: atom_id res chain seq x y z
N MET A 1 -5.76 1.90 -22.65
CA MET A 1 -5.19 2.58 -21.48
C MET A 1 -4.80 1.54 -20.43
N ALA A 2 -3.57 1.57 -19.95
CA ALA A 2 -3.03 0.57 -19.03
C ALA A 2 -3.29 0.95 -17.56
N GLY A 3 -4.57 1.05 -17.16
CA GLY A 3 -4.95 1.44 -15.78
C GLY A 3 -4.64 0.38 -14.70
N SER A 4 -4.00 -0.73 -15.06
CA SER A 4 -3.60 -1.80 -14.13
C SER A 4 -2.08 -1.96 -14.03
N THR A 5 -1.31 -1.01 -14.56
CA THR A 5 0.15 -0.99 -14.52
C THR A 5 0.64 0.30 -13.85
N ILE A 6 1.66 0.20 -12.98
CA ILE A 6 2.35 1.29 -12.31
C ILE A 6 3.86 1.06 -12.38
N GLY A 7 4.64 2.14 -12.27
CA GLY A 7 6.10 2.13 -12.30
C GLY A 7 6.67 2.57 -13.64
N ARG A 8 7.96 2.89 -13.67
CA ARG A 8 8.72 3.39 -14.85
C ARG A 8 9.72 2.34 -15.33
N ILE A 9 10.65 1.94 -14.49
CA ILE A 9 11.61 0.84 -14.73
C ILE A 9 11.07 -0.43 -14.08
N LEU A 10 10.75 -0.36 -12.78
CA LEU A 10 10.08 -1.44 -12.05
C LEU A 10 8.58 -1.36 -12.29
N GLN A 11 8.07 -2.13 -13.23
CA GLN A 11 6.66 -2.10 -13.61
C GLN A 11 5.87 -3.22 -12.95
N LEU A 12 4.83 -2.84 -12.23
CA LEU A 12 3.85 -3.78 -11.67
C LEU A 12 2.56 -3.73 -12.48
N THR A 13 2.17 -4.85 -13.07
CA THR A 13 0.83 -5.06 -13.65
C THR A 13 0.06 -6.04 -12.78
N THR A 14 -1.15 -5.64 -12.33
CA THR A 14 -2.06 -6.54 -11.59
C THR A 14 -3.27 -6.93 -12.44
N TRP A 15 -3.76 -8.16 -12.25
CA TRP A 15 -4.91 -8.72 -12.97
C TRP A 15 -5.79 -9.58 -12.05
N GLY A 16 -6.94 -10.01 -12.56
CA GLY A 16 -7.88 -10.85 -11.83
C GLY A 16 -8.87 -10.04 -10.98
N GLU A 17 -9.86 -10.72 -10.43
CA GLU A 17 -11.05 -10.16 -9.79
C GLU A 17 -11.42 -10.92 -8.53
N SER A 18 -12.14 -10.27 -7.61
CA SER A 18 -12.48 -10.82 -6.30
C SER A 18 -13.31 -12.11 -6.34
N HIS A 19 -14.08 -12.32 -7.41
CA HIS A 19 -14.92 -13.51 -7.62
C HIS A 19 -14.54 -14.26 -8.90
N GLY A 20 -13.41 -13.93 -9.52
CA GLY A 20 -12.77 -14.75 -10.55
C GLY A 20 -12.02 -15.93 -9.93
N PRO A 21 -11.41 -16.81 -10.75
CA PRO A 21 -10.66 -17.97 -10.28
C PRO A 21 -9.40 -17.60 -9.49
N ALA A 22 -8.76 -16.50 -9.86
CA ALA A 22 -7.52 -16.04 -9.26
C ALA A 22 -7.32 -14.53 -9.49
N LEU A 23 -6.32 -13.99 -8.81
CA LEU A 23 -5.69 -12.72 -9.14
C LEU A 23 -4.17 -12.92 -9.16
N GLY A 24 -3.47 -11.99 -9.78
CA GLY A 24 -2.03 -12.10 -9.87
C GLY A 24 -1.35 -10.77 -10.18
N ALA A 25 -0.04 -10.86 -10.19
CA ALA A 25 0.88 -9.77 -10.48
C ALA A 25 1.91 -10.21 -11.50
N VAL A 26 2.33 -9.29 -12.35
CA VAL A 26 3.55 -9.39 -13.13
C VAL A 26 4.44 -8.21 -12.73
N LEU A 27 5.60 -8.51 -12.18
CA LEU A 27 6.62 -7.53 -11.81
C LEU A 27 7.75 -7.62 -12.85
N ASP A 28 7.90 -6.59 -13.66
CA ASP A 28 8.91 -6.49 -14.70
C ASP A 28 9.95 -5.43 -14.37
N GLY A 29 11.17 -5.54 -14.93
CA GLY A 29 12.27 -4.63 -14.67
C GLY A 29 12.96 -4.82 -13.31
N PHE A 30 12.71 -5.93 -12.62
CA PHE A 30 13.39 -6.25 -11.36
C PHE A 30 14.78 -6.84 -11.64
N PRO A 31 15.84 -6.43 -10.91
CA PRO A 31 17.21 -6.91 -11.12
C PRO A 31 17.35 -8.43 -10.93
N ALA A 32 18.25 -9.05 -11.71
CA ALA A 32 18.60 -10.46 -11.54
C ALA A 32 19.47 -10.70 -10.30
N GLY A 33 19.45 -11.95 -9.79
CA GLY A 33 20.39 -12.43 -8.78
C GLY A 33 19.91 -12.30 -7.32
N MET A 34 18.76 -11.66 -7.06
CA MET A 34 18.19 -11.61 -5.69
C MET A 34 17.62 -12.97 -5.29
N GLU A 35 17.92 -13.41 -4.08
CA GLU A 35 17.26 -14.55 -3.48
C GLU A 35 15.79 -14.25 -3.16
N ILE A 36 14.90 -15.13 -3.61
CA ILE A 36 13.45 -14.96 -3.47
C ILE A 36 12.78 -16.31 -3.23
N SER A 37 11.76 -16.34 -2.36
CA SER A 37 10.92 -17.51 -2.15
C SER A 37 9.46 -17.11 -1.95
N GLU A 38 8.56 -18.08 -2.13
CA GLU A 38 7.13 -17.90 -1.85
C GLU A 38 6.89 -17.62 -0.35
N GLU A 39 7.70 -18.21 0.53
CA GLU A 39 7.62 -18.00 1.98
C GLU A 39 7.94 -16.57 2.38
N MET A 40 8.97 -15.95 1.77
CA MET A 40 9.31 -14.55 2.00
C MET A 40 8.13 -13.64 1.63
N ILE A 41 7.48 -13.90 0.52
CA ILE A 41 6.31 -13.14 0.07
C ILE A 41 5.10 -13.43 0.98
N GLN A 42 4.93 -14.69 1.42
CA GLN A 42 3.80 -15.12 2.22
C GLN A 42 3.72 -14.40 3.58
N VAL A 43 4.86 -14.07 4.20
CA VAL A 43 4.90 -13.27 5.43
C VAL A 43 4.13 -11.96 5.30
N TYR A 44 4.27 -11.26 4.17
CA TYR A 44 3.53 -10.03 3.88
C TYR A 44 2.05 -10.30 3.57
N LEU A 45 1.75 -11.34 2.79
CA LEU A 45 0.39 -11.74 2.48
C LEU A 45 -0.39 -12.17 3.72
N ASP A 46 0.27 -12.83 4.66
CA ASP A 46 -0.35 -13.21 5.94
C ASP A 46 -0.79 -12.00 6.76
N ARG A 47 -0.08 -10.88 6.70
CA ARG A 47 -0.49 -9.61 7.34
C ARG A 47 -1.72 -8.98 6.65
N ARG A 48 -1.91 -9.23 5.34
CA ARG A 48 -3.04 -8.70 4.57
C ARG A 48 -4.29 -9.56 4.65
N ARG A 49 -4.18 -10.88 4.71
CA ARG A 49 -5.30 -11.82 4.56
C ARG A 49 -6.46 -11.54 5.52
N PRO A 50 -7.71 -11.88 5.15
CA PRO A 50 -8.87 -11.75 6.04
C PRO A 50 -8.85 -12.81 7.15
N GLY A 51 -9.66 -12.60 8.21
CA GLY A 51 -9.89 -13.61 9.25
C GLY A 51 -8.77 -13.74 10.28
N GLN A 52 -7.95 -12.70 10.49
CA GLN A 52 -6.83 -12.73 11.45
C GLN A 52 -7.24 -12.48 12.90
N SER A 53 -8.40 -11.89 13.13
CA SER A 53 -8.91 -11.58 14.47
C SER A 53 -10.43 -11.61 14.52
N ALA A 54 -11.00 -11.66 15.74
CA ALA A 54 -12.46 -11.65 15.98
C ALA A 54 -13.14 -10.36 15.49
N ILE A 55 -12.40 -9.30 15.24
CA ILE A 55 -12.88 -7.99 14.78
C ILE A 55 -12.73 -7.78 13.26
N THR A 56 -12.26 -8.79 12.54
CA THR A 56 -12.16 -8.77 11.06
C THR A 56 -13.25 -9.65 10.44
N THR A 57 -13.42 -9.55 9.12
CA THR A 57 -14.37 -10.38 8.38
C THR A 57 -14.19 -11.87 8.67
N ALA A 58 -15.29 -12.61 8.71
CA ALA A 58 -15.31 -14.08 8.85
C ALA A 58 -14.86 -14.81 7.55
N ARG A 59 -14.52 -14.10 6.48
CA ARG A 59 -13.96 -14.68 5.25
C ARG A 59 -12.60 -15.29 5.56
N ARG A 60 -12.31 -16.46 4.99
CA ARG A 60 -11.03 -17.15 5.17
C ARG A 60 -10.40 -17.38 3.80
N GLU A 61 -9.29 -16.68 3.54
CA GLU A 61 -8.45 -16.87 2.37
C GLU A 61 -7.03 -17.13 2.85
N ALA A 62 -6.38 -18.13 2.31
CA ALA A 62 -5.00 -18.43 2.66
C ALA A 62 -4.02 -17.46 1.99
N ASP A 63 -4.45 -16.79 0.92
CA ASP A 63 -3.65 -15.91 0.06
C ASP A 63 -2.31 -16.54 -0.36
N ARG A 64 -2.32 -17.85 -0.59
CA ARG A 64 -1.11 -18.58 -1.02
C ARG A 64 -0.66 -18.06 -2.37
N VAL A 65 0.55 -17.53 -2.40
CA VAL A 65 1.21 -17.11 -3.64
C VAL A 65 1.90 -18.30 -4.29
N GLN A 66 1.91 -18.30 -5.62
CA GLN A 66 2.72 -19.19 -6.44
C GLN A 66 3.49 -18.34 -7.45
N ILE A 67 4.80 -18.52 -7.52
CA ILE A 67 5.66 -17.89 -8.52
C ILE A 67 5.65 -18.76 -9.79
N LEU A 68 5.33 -18.18 -10.94
CA LEU A 68 5.18 -18.89 -12.21
C LEU A 68 6.35 -18.67 -13.18
N SER A 69 7.10 -17.57 -13.03
CA SER A 69 8.23 -17.21 -13.88
C SER A 69 9.17 -16.21 -13.22
N GLY A 70 10.29 -15.93 -13.83
CA GLY A 70 11.26 -14.92 -13.41
C GLY A 70 12.17 -15.35 -12.26
N VAL A 71 12.14 -16.64 -11.87
CA VAL A 71 12.97 -17.20 -10.81
C VAL A 71 13.57 -18.53 -11.27
N PHE A 72 14.86 -18.70 -11.03
CA PHE A 72 15.60 -19.95 -11.27
C PHE A 72 16.50 -20.23 -10.07
N GLU A 73 16.43 -21.46 -9.53
CA GLU A 73 17.19 -21.91 -8.33
C GLU A 73 17.08 -20.92 -7.15
N GLY A 74 15.86 -20.37 -6.92
CA GLY A 74 15.59 -19.45 -5.83
C GLY A 74 16.12 -18.02 -6.04
N ARG A 75 16.58 -17.67 -7.24
CA ARG A 75 17.08 -16.33 -7.59
C ARG A 75 16.30 -15.72 -8.73
N THR A 76 16.13 -14.40 -8.71
CA THR A 76 15.53 -13.64 -9.81
C THR A 76 16.42 -13.71 -11.06
N THR A 77 15.78 -13.77 -12.24
CA THR A 77 16.49 -13.93 -13.54
C THR A 77 16.61 -12.63 -14.33
N GLY A 78 16.01 -11.52 -13.85
CA GLY A 78 15.90 -10.28 -14.60
C GLY A 78 14.80 -10.27 -15.67
N THR A 79 14.02 -11.36 -15.76
CA THR A 79 12.84 -11.48 -16.63
C THR A 79 11.56 -11.29 -15.79
N PRO A 80 10.37 -11.09 -16.41
CA PRO A 80 9.16 -10.82 -15.66
C PRO A 80 8.83 -11.89 -14.60
N ILE A 81 8.67 -11.45 -13.35
CA ILE A 81 8.22 -12.31 -12.24
C ILE A 81 6.70 -12.34 -12.25
N SER A 82 6.13 -13.47 -12.66
CA SER A 82 4.69 -13.68 -12.65
C SER A 82 4.28 -14.45 -11.39
N MET A 83 3.25 -13.94 -10.72
CA MET A 83 2.71 -14.53 -9.49
C MET A 83 1.20 -14.69 -9.59
N ILE A 84 0.68 -15.79 -9.02
CA ILE A 84 -0.75 -16.07 -8.96
C ILE A 84 -1.19 -16.36 -7.52
N ILE A 85 -2.41 -15.92 -7.17
CA ILE A 85 -3.07 -16.19 -5.90
C ILE A 85 -4.49 -16.65 -6.21
N HIS A 86 -4.81 -17.91 -5.90
CA HIS A 86 -6.13 -18.48 -6.15
C HIS A 86 -7.17 -17.96 -5.14
N ASN A 87 -8.41 -17.77 -5.61
CA ASN A 87 -9.55 -17.45 -4.76
C ASN A 87 -10.20 -18.75 -4.27
N GLY A 88 -10.32 -18.92 -2.94
CA GLY A 88 -10.82 -20.14 -2.31
C GLY A 88 -12.21 -20.02 -1.65
N ASP A 89 -12.55 -18.87 -1.08
CA ASP A 89 -13.80 -18.66 -0.29
C ASP A 89 -14.69 -17.58 -0.91
N GLN A 90 -14.96 -17.68 -2.21
CA GLN A 90 -15.87 -16.79 -2.91
C GLN A 90 -17.32 -17.32 -2.81
N ARG A 91 -18.27 -16.50 -2.34
CA ARG A 91 -19.69 -16.85 -2.21
C ARG A 91 -20.55 -15.92 -3.05
N SER A 92 -20.69 -16.21 -4.33
CA SER A 92 -21.46 -15.39 -5.29
C SER A 92 -22.93 -15.26 -4.94
N LYS A 93 -23.52 -16.18 -4.14
CA LYS A 93 -24.91 -16.16 -3.70
C LYS A 93 -25.24 -15.00 -2.75
N ASP A 94 -24.25 -14.46 -2.06
CA ASP A 94 -24.43 -13.36 -1.09
C ASP A 94 -24.74 -12.01 -1.75
N TYR A 95 -24.70 -11.92 -3.08
CA TYR A 95 -24.81 -10.67 -3.85
C TYR A 95 -26.04 -10.59 -4.76
N GLY A 96 -27.01 -11.54 -4.65
CA GLY A 96 -28.19 -11.58 -5.52
C GLY A 96 -29.02 -10.31 -5.45
N ASP A 97 -29.26 -9.79 -4.24
CA ASP A 97 -30.04 -8.57 -3.99
C ASP A 97 -29.35 -7.27 -4.49
N LEU A 98 -28.07 -7.36 -4.88
CA LEU A 98 -27.26 -6.24 -5.34
C LEU A 98 -27.18 -6.15 -6.87
N LYS A 99 -27.79 -7.11 -7.58
CA LYS A 99 -27.67 -7.23 -9.03
C LYS A 99 -28.18 -5.98 -9.76
N ASP A 100 -29.28 -5.44 -9.33
CA ASP A 100 -30.02 -4.39 -10.06
C ASP A 100 -29.90 -3.00 -9.41
N CYS A 101 -29.10 -2.85 -8.33
CA CYS A 101 -28.97 -1.58 -7.62
C CYS A 101 -27.51 -1.22 -7.34
N PHE A 102 -27.25 0.05 -7.02
CA PHE A 102 -25.90 0.57 -6.75
C PHE A 102 -25.69 0.75 -5.25
N ARG A 103 -24.65 0.13 -4.70
CA ARG A 103 -24.27 0.32 -3.29
C ARG A 103 -23.79 1.75 -3.05
N PRO A 104 -24.35 2.50 -2.07
CA PRO A 104 -23.86 3.82 -1.71
C PRO A 104 -22.36 3.79 -1.35
N GLY A 105 -21.60 4.77 -1.84
CA GLY A 105 -20.16 4.86 -1.57
C GLY A 105 -19.28 3.77 -2.19
N HIS A 106 -19.84 2.82 -2.97
CA HIS A 106 -19.13 1.77 -3.71
C HIS A 106 -18.92 2.14 -5.18
N ALA A 107 -18.05 1.42 -5.88
CA ALA A 107 -17.74 1.67 -7.29
C ALA A 107 -18.79 1.16 -8.29
N ASP A 108 -19.90 0.57 -7.84
CA ASP A 108 -20.90 -0.07 -8.71
C ASP A 108 -21.39 0.84 -9.84
N TYR A 109 -21.84 2.05 -9.48
CA TYR A 109 -22.37 3.02 -10.44
C TYR A 109 -21.30 3.47 -11.44
N THR A 110 -20.09 3.75 -10.97
CA THR A 110 -19.02 4.27 -11.84
C THR A 110 -18.52 3.22 -12.81
N PHE A 111 -18.43 1.94 -12.39
CA PHE A 111 -18.10 0.83 -13.29
C PHE A 111 -19.20 0.62 -14.35
N PHE A 112 -20.47 0.61 -13.92
CA PHE A 112 -21.59 0.50 -14.84
C PHE A 112 -21.61 1.63 -15.89
N ARG A 113 -21.43 2.89 -15.44
CA ARG A 113 -21.39 4.05 -16.35
C ARG A 113 -20.20 4.05 -17.31
N LYS A 114 -19.06 3.53 -16.85
CA LYS A 114 -17.83 3.52 -17.67
C LYS A 114 -17.79 2.38 -18.68
N TYR A 115 -18.21 1.17 -18.27
CA TYR A 115 -18.03 -0.03 -19.05
C TYR A 115 -19.34 -0.59 -19.65
N GLY A 116 -20.50 -0.02 -19.29
CA GLY A 116 -21.83 -0.48 -19.73
C GLY A 116 -22.31 -1.76 -19.05
N LEU A 117 -21.44 -2.38 -18.24
CA LEU A 117 -21.74 -3.59 -17.46
C LEU A 117 -20.87 -3.62 -16.19
N ARG A 118 -21.30 -4.39 -15.20
CA ARG A 118 -20.52 -4.68 -14.00
C ARG A 118 -20.71 -6.12 -13.54
N ASP A 119 -19.68 -6.69 -12.94
CA ASP A 119 -19.87 -7.90 -12.13
C ASP A 119 -20.36 -7.49 -10.74
N TYR A 120 -21.65 -7.75 -10.45
CA TYR A 120 -22.28 -7.42 -9.17
C TYR A 120 -21.76 -8.30 -8.01
N ARG A 121 -21.09 -9.41 -8.30
CA ARG A 121 -20.53 -10.33 -7.31
C ARG A 121 -19.29 -9.73 -6.68
N GLY A 122 -19.42 -9.14 -5.49
CA GLY A 122 -18.32 -8.49 -4.77
C GLY A 122 -17.99 -7.08 -5.27
N GLY A 123 -16.90 -6.88 -5.94
CA GLY A 123 -16.46 -5.56 -6.43
C GLY A 123 -15.48 -5.68 -7.59
N GLY A 124 -15.27 -6.89 -8.11
CA GLY A 124 -14.34 -7.14 -9.20
C GLY A 124 -12.96 -6.55 -8.93
N ARG A 125 -12.46 -5.73 -9.86
CA ARG A 125 -11.19 -5.00 -9.75
C ARG A 125 -11.20 -3.88 -8.69
N SER A 126 -12.37 -3.37 -8.25
CA SER A 126 -12.48 -2.36 -7.20
C SER A 126 -12.50 -2.95 -5.79
N SER A 127 -12.47 -4.28 -5.66
CA SER A 127 -12.43 -4.97 -4.38
C SER A 127 -11.05 -4.84 -3.72
N ALA A 128 -11.01 -4.69 -2.39
CA ALA A 128 -9.75 -4.76 -1.64
C ALA A 128 -8.99 -6.09 -1.82
N ARG A 129 -9.62 -7.12 -2.39
CA ARG A 129 -9.00 -8.40 -2.73
C ARG A 129 -7.84 -8.24 -3.72
N GLU A 130 -7.92 -7.31 -4.68
CA GLU A 130 -6.87 -7.06 -5.67
C GLU A 130 -5.53 -6.65 -5.04
N THR A 131 -5.57 -6.07 -3.82
CA THR A 131 -4.36 -5.65 -3.12
C THR A 131 -3.43 -6.81 -2.73
N ALA A 132 -3.90 -8.07 -2.76
CA ALA A 132 -3.03 -9.22 -2.54
C ALA A 132 -1.93 -9.31 -3.62
N ALA A 133 -2.26 -9.01 -4.87
CA ALA A 133 -1.29 -8.95 -5.96
C ALA A 133 -0.23 -7.83 -5.75
N ARG A 134 -0.68 -6.67 -5.24
CA ARG A 134 0.24 -5.55 -4.90
C ARG A 134 1.18 -5.92 -3.75
N VAL A 135 0.65 -6.59 -2.72
CA VAL A 135 1.45 -7.03 -1.57
C VAL A 135 2.47 -8.08 -1.98
N ALA A 136 2.11 -9.02 -2.84
CA ALA A 136 3.06 -10.02 -3.34
C ALA A 136 4.26 -9.37 -4.05
N ALA A 137 4.01 -8.41 -4.94
CA ALA A 137 5.10 -7.69 -5.62
C ALA A 137 5.87 -6.74 -4.68
N GLY A 138 5.15 -6.05 -3.77
CA GLY A 138 5.75 -5.12 -2.82
C GLY A 138 6.64 -5.79 -1.79
N ALA A 139 6.35 -7.04 -1.41
CA ALA A 139 7.20 -7.84 -0.54
C ALA A 139 8.59 -8.06 -1.16
N ILE A 140 8.65 -8.31 -2.47
CA ILE A 140 9.93 -8.45 -3.21
C ILE A 140 10.71 -7.13 -3.16
N ALA A 141 10.04 -6.01 -3.44
CA ALA A 141 10.67 -4.69 -3.40
C ALA A 141 11.18 -4.34 -1.99
N ALA A 142 10.37 -4.58 -0.94
CA ALA A 142 10.76 -4.33 0.45
C ALA A 142 11.96 -5.19 0.87
N GLY A 143 11.99 -6.46 0.47
CA GLY A 143 13.12 -7.36 0.71
C GLY A 143 14.41 -6.87 0.04
N PHE A 144 14.33 -6.32 -1.15
CA PHE A 144 15.50 -5.76 -1.85
C PHE A 144 15.97 -4.44 -1.19
N LEU A 145 15.06 -3.55 -0.84
CA LEU A 145 15.36 -2.30 -0.14
C LEU A 145 16.06 -2.56 1.20
N SER A 146 15.62 -3.58 1.93
CA SER A 146 16.20 -3.93 3.23
C SER A 146 17.68 -4.34 3.13
N GLN A 147 18.12 -4.96 2.03
CA GLN A 147 19.53 -5.28 1.77
C GLN A 147 20.39 -4.03 1.58
N MET A 148 19.78 -2.91 1.22
CA MET A 148 20.44 -1.60 1.11
C MET A 148 20.31 -0.75 2.39
N GLY A 149 19.80 -1.34 3.49
CA GLY A 149 19.59 -0.64 4.76
C GLY A 149 18.37 0.28 4.77
N ILE A 150 17.53 0.23 3.73
CA ILE A 150 16.29 1.01 3.66
C ILE A 150 15.14 0.18 4.22
N GLN A 151 14.48 0.70 5.26
CA GLN A 151 13.34 0.05 5.89
C GLN A 151 12.06 0.82 5.55
N VAL A 152 11.04 0.09 5.10
CA VAL A 152 9.70 0.62 4.86
C VAL A 152 8.77 0.00 5.89
N GLN A 153 8.25 0.80 6.81
CA GLN A 153 7.37 0.32 7.87
C GLN A 153 6.11 1.17 7.93
N ALA A 154 4.96 0.53 7.80
CA ALA A 154 3.68 1.17 8.00
C ALA A 154 2.98 0.65 9.26
N TYR A 155 2.13 1.50 9.84
CA TYR A 155 1.35 1.20 11.04
C TYR A 155 0.05 2.00 11.07
N THR A 156 -0.88 1.56 11.87
CA THR A 156 -2.13 2.28 12.13
C THR A 156 -1.86 3.45 13.05
N ARG A 157 -2.04 4.68 12.54
CA ARG A 157 -1.95 5.91 13.32
C ARG A 157 -3.26 6.22 14.04
N ALA A 158 -4.40 6.02 13.37
CA ALA A 158 -5.70 6.26 13.97
C ALA A 158 -6.77 5.30 13.41
N ILE A 159 -7.76 4.96 14.25
CA ILE A 159 -9.01 4.29 13.87
C ILE A 159 -10.17 5.14 14.41
N GLY A 160 -10.98 5.71 13.52
CA GLY A 160 -12.02 6.66 13.91
C GLY A 160 -11.44 7.79 14.76
N PRO A 161 -11.98 8.02 15.99
CA PRO A 161 -11.50 9.06 16.89
C PRO A 161 -10.25 8.66 17.72
N VAL A 162 -9.83 7.39 17.67
CA VAL A 162 -8.73 6.89 18.50
C VAL A 162 -7.42 7.03 17.73
N GLU A 163 -6.51 7.86 18.24
CA GLU A 163 -5.17 8.10 17.69
C GLU A 163 -4.09 7.66 18.67
N ILE A 164 -2.96 7.18 18.15
CA ILE A 164 -1.77 6.84 18.96
C ILE A 164 -1.16 8.08 19.60
N SER A 165 -0.42 7.88 20.70
CA SER A 165 0.43 8.91 21.29
C SER A 165 1.89 8.65 20.91
N GLU A 166 2.57 9.68 20.38
CA GLU A 166 4.01 9.59 20.07
C GLU A 166 4.85 9.26 21.33
N ALA A 167 4.40 9.68 22.51
CA ALA A 167 5.08 9.39 23.77
C ALA A 167 5.03 7.90 24.19
N ARG A 168 4.10 7.11 23.60
CA ARG A 168 3.93 5.68 23.85
C ARG A 168 4.25 4.83 22.63
N PHE A 169 4.90 5.42 21.63
CA PHE A 169 5.25 4.72 20.40
C PHE A 169 6.26 3.58 20.67
N ASP A 170 5.84 2.35 20.40
CA ASP A 170 6.68 1.15 20.45
C ASP A 170 6.56 0.37 19.14
N PRO A 171 7.59 0.39 18.27
CA PRO A 171 7.54 -0.29 16.98
C PRO A 171 7.40 -1.82 17.07
N ALA A 172 7.77 -2.44 18.20
CA ALA A 172 7.64 -3.88 18.40
C ALA A 172 6.16 -4.32 18.45
N LEU A 173 5.24 -3.41 18.77
CA LEU A 173 3.81 -3.68 18.86
C LEU A 173 3.12 -3.75 17.50
N ILE A 174 3.70 -3.17 16.45
CA ILE A 174 3.07 -3.07 15.11
C ILE A 174 2.67 -4.44 14.57
N LEU A 175 3.56 -5.43 14.69
CA LEU A 175 3.34 -6.78 14.15
C LEU A 175 2.64 -7.73 15.13
N THR A 176 2.49 -7.33 16.40
CA THR A 176 1.93 -8.18 17.45
C THR A 176 0.50 -7.81 17.83
N LEU A 177 0.14 -6.54 17.71
CA LEU A 177 -1.20 -6.06 18.05
C LEU A 177 -2.17 -6.17 16.86
N PRO A 178 -3.43 -6.57 17.09
CA PRO A 178 -4.41 -6.81 16.03
C PRO A 178 -4.82 -5.56 15.25
N THR A 179 -4.61 -4.36 15.80
CA THR A 179 -4.85 -3.08 15.11
C THR A 179 -3.64 -2.57 14.35
N ALA A 180 -2.47 -3.20 14.51
CA ALA A 180 -1.18 -2.71 14.03
C ALA A 180 -0.85 -1.28 14.54
N MET A 181 -1.34 -0.89 15.72
CA MET A 181 -0.99 0.36 16.40
C MET A 181 0.29 0.16 17.22
N PRO A 182 1.27 1.06 17.16
CA PRO A 182 2.47 1.04 18.01
C PRO A 182 2.22 1.65 19.40
N ASP A 183 1.01 1.53 19.94
CA ASP A 183 0.57 2.06 21.25
C ASP A 183 -0.46 1.10 21.85
N ALA A 184 -0.09 0.41 22.93
CA ALA A 184 -0.96 -0.59 23.55
C ALA A 184 -2.27 0.00 24.09
N GLU A 185 -2.23 1.19 24.68
CA GLU A 185 -3.44 1.86 25.19
C GLU A 185 -4.37 2.28 24.05
N ALA A 186 -3.81 2.84 22.97
CA ALA A 186 -4.60 3.18 21.78
C ALA A 186 -5.20 1.93 21.13
N ASN A 187 -4.45 0.81 21.07
CA ASN A 187 -4.96 -0.46 20.58
C ASN A 187 -6.21 -0.92 21.36
N GLU A 188 -6.17 -0.90 22.69
CA GLU A 188 -7.32 -1.31 23.51
C GLU A 188 -8.55 -0.43 23.24
N LYS A 189 -8.37 0.89 23.20
CA LYS A 189 -9.43 1.85 22.90
C LYS A 189 -9.98 1.64 21.48
N ALA A 190 -9.11 1.39 20.50
CA ALA A 190 -9.49 1.13 19.11
C ALA A 190 -10.28 -0.18 18.99
N LEU A 191 -9.89 -1.23 19.71
CA LEU A 191 -10.64 -2.50 19.76
C LEU A 191 -12.03 -2.33 20.35
N ALA A 192 -12.18 -1.54 21.40
CA ALA A 192 -13.49 -1.20 22.00
C ALA A 192 -14.36 -0.45 20.97
N TYR A 193 -13.83 0.59 20.36
CA TYR A 193 -14.52 1.37 19.33
C TYR A 193 -14.93 0.52 18.10
N MET A 194 -14.06 -0.38 17.64
CA MET A 194 -14.40 -1.28 16.53
C MET A 194 -15.55 -2.23 16.89
N LYS A 195 -15.61 -2.72 18.13
CA LYS A 195 -16.75 -3.54 18.63
C LYS A 195 -18.04 -2.74 18.67
N GLU A 196 -18.00 -1.47 19.05
CA GLU A 196 -19.15 -0.56 19.00
C GLU A 196 -19.65 -0.38 17.57
N CYS A 197 -18.77 -0.13 16.61
CA CYS A 197 -19.12 -0.05 15.19
C CYS A 197 -19.80 -1.35 14.71
N MET A 198 -19.23 -2.52 15.06
CA MET A 198 -19.82 -3.82 14.70
C MET A 198 -21.21 -3.99 15.29
N ALA A 199 -21.42 -3.66 16.57
CA ALA A 199 -22.72 -3.76 17.26
C ALA A 199 -23.76 -2.82 16.63
N ALA A 200 -23.33 -1.65 16.15
CA ALA A 200 -24.19 -0.69 15.46
C ALA A 200 -24.45 -1.07 13.99
N GLY A 201 -23.84 -2.14 13.46
CA GLY A 201 -23.91 -2.50 12.02
C GLY A 201 -23.26 -1.46 11.11
N ASP A 202 -22.31 -0.70 11.63
CA ASP A 202 -21.65 0.44 10.95
C ASP A 202 -20.16 0.16 10.73
N SER A 203 -19.45 1.12 10.14
CA SER A 203 -18.03 1.03 9.83
C SER A 203 -17.30 2.31 10.18
N SER A 204 -15.98 2.23 10.29
CA SER A 204 -15.12 3.39 10.50
C SER A 204 -13.92 3.40 9.55
N GLY A 205 -13.41 4.58 9.31
CA GLY A 205 -12.14 4.82 8.64
C GLY A 205 -10.99 4.94 9.62
N GLY A 206 -9.86 5.48 9.15
CA GLY A 206 -8.71 5.78 9.97
C GLY A 206 -7.53 6.26 9.14
N VAL A 207 -6.37 6.31 9.78
CA VAL A 207 -5.13 6.82 9.21
C VAL A 207 -4.03 5.77 9.35
N ILE A 208 -3.30 5.52 8.28
CA ILE A 208 -2.07 4.72 8.27
C ILE A 208 -0.91 5.70 8.08
N GLU A 209 0.10 5.60 8.92
CA GLU A 209 1.38 6.27 8.70
C GLU A 209 2.41 5.25 8.22
N CYS A 210 3.21 5.64 7.24
CA CYS A 210 4.34 4.87 6.74
C CYS A 210 5.61 5.70 6.88
N ARG A 211 6.63 5.12 7.50
CA ARG A 211 7.98 5.69 7.65
C ARG A 211 8.95 4.88 6.81
N ILE A 212 9.75 5.57 6.03
CA ILE A 212 10.82 4.98 5.23
C ILE A 212 12.12 5.54 5.77
N THR A 213 12.91 4.70 6.42
CA THR A 213 14.18 5.06 7.04
C THR A 213 15.37 4.58 6.21
N GLY A 214 16.54 5.17 6.40
CA GLY A 214 17.75 4.79 5.68
C GLY A 214 17.79 5.29 4.23
N MET A 215 16.89 6.19 3.84
CA MET A 215 16.87 6.75 2.50
C MET A 215 18.11 7.61 2.22
N PRO A 216 18.84 7.38 1.11
CA PRO A 216 19.87 8.32 0.68
C PRO A 216 19.23 9.63 0.18
N ALA A 217 19.95 10.73 0.33
CA ALA A 217 19.59 11.98 -0.34
C ALA A 217 19.76 11.84 -1.86
N GLY A 218 18.88 12.47 -2.63
CA GLY A 218 19.01 12.54 -4.09
C GLY A 218 18.11 11.58 -4.88
N ILE A 219 17.18 10.88 -4.27
CA ILE A 219 16.23 9.97 -4.95
C ILE A 219 14.95 10.73 -5.30
N GLY A 220 14.53 10.64 -6.55
CA GLY A 220 13.35 11.31 -7.10
C GLY A 220 13.72 12.32 -8.17
N ASP A 221 12.72 12.84 -8.87
CA ASP A 221 12.88 13.75 -9.99
C ASP A 221 12.14 15.08 -9.75
N PRO A 222 12.60 16.18 -10.30
CA PRO A 222 11.86 17.44 -10.26
C PRO A 222 10.64 17.41 -11.18
N VAL A 223 9.74 18.34 -10.94
CA VAL A 223 8.54 18.73 -11.66
C VAL A 223 7.44 17.66 -11.58
N PHE A 224 7.27 16.78 -12.57
CA PHE A 224 6.09 15.91 -12.66
C PHE A 224 6.27 14.53 -12.01
N HIS A 225 7.51 14.08 -11.84
CA HIS A 225 7.82 12.79 -11.21
C HIS A 225 8.45 12.95 -9.83
N LYS A 226 8.05 13.98 -9.11
CA LYS A 226 8.48 14.19 -7.73
C LYS A 226 8.20 12.94 -6.89
N LEU A 227 9.12 12.62 -5.98
CA LEU A 227 9.00 11.44 -5.12
C LEU A 227 7.70 11.49 -4.27
N ASP A 228 7.35 12.67 -3.72
CA ASP A 228 6.09 12.89 -3.00
C ASP A 228 4.86 12.64 -3.90
N ALA A 229 4.89 13.11 -5.15
CA ALA A 229 3.81 12.90 -6.11
C ALA A 229 3.68 11.41 -6.51
N ALA A 230 4.80 10.71 -6.72
CA ALA A 230 4.81 9.30 -7.06
C ALA A 230 4.29 8.44 -5.89
N LEU A 231 4.74 8.70 -4.66
CA LEU A 231 4.25 8.05 -3.45
C LEU A 231 2.75 8.32 -3.24
N ALA A 232 2.32 9.58 -3.40
CA ALA A 232 0.92 9.95 -3.28
C ALA A 232 0.06 9.25 -4.34
N ALA A 233 0.49 9.18 -5.59
CA ALA A 233 -0.23 8.47 -6.65
C ALA A 233 -0.35 6.97 -6.38
N ALA A 234 0.73 6.32 -5.96
CA ALA A 234 0.75 4.90 -5.63
C ALA A 234 -0.19 4.58 -4.47
N VAL A 235 -0.13 5.33 -3.37
CA VAL A 235 -0.95 5.13 -2.18
C VAL A 235 -2.40 5.55 -2.42
N MET A 236 -2.67 6.64 -3.13
CA MET A 236 -4.03 7.07 -3.51
C MET A 236 -4.74 6.04 -4.40
N SER A 237 -3.99 5.22 -5.15
CA SER A 237 -4.54 4.15 -5.96
C SER A 237 -5.13 2.98 -5.15
N ILE A 238 -4.83 2.90 -3.86
CA ILE A 238 -5.40 1.89 -2.95
C ILE A 238 -6.88 2.22 -2.72
N GLY A 239 -7.76 1.24 -2.87
CA GLY A 239 -9.19 1.41 -2.63
C GLY A 239 -9.46 1.95 -1.21
N ALA A 240 -10.42 2.87 -1.09
CA ALA A 240 -10.81 3.58 0.12
C ALA A 240 -9.85 4.69 0.61
N VAL A 241 -8.65 4.85 0.09
CA VAL A 241 -7.80 6.01 0.37
C VAL A 241 -8.44 7.27 -0.21
N LYS A 242 -8.47 8.36 0.57
CA LYS A 242 -9.12 9.64 0.24
C LYS A 242 -8.21 10.86 0.34
N ALA A 243 -7.12 10.74 1.10
CA ALA A 243 -6.06 11.73 1.14
C ALA A 243 -4.72 11.04 1.40
N VAL A 244 -3.64 11.68 0.93
CA VAL A 244 -2.26 11.32 1.25
C VAL A 244 -1.55 12.59 1.69
N GLU A 245 -0.81 12.50 2.79
CA GLU A 245 0.01 13.59 3.31
C GLU A 245 1.47 13.19 3.31
N ILE A 246 2.36 14.15 3.11
CA ILE A 246 3.81 14.01 3.25
C ILE A 246 4.28 14.98 4.33
N GLY A 247 5.09 14.52 5.28
CA GLY A 247 5.58 15.33 6.40
C GLY A 247 4.44 15.93 7.22
N ASP A 248 4.43 17.24 7.41
CA ASP A 248 3.37 17.93 8.14
C ASP A 248 2.02 17.97 7.41
N GLY A 249 2.01 17.62 6.11
CA GLY A 249 0.78 17.51 5.34
C GLY A 249 -0.05 18.77 5.37
N VAL A 250 -1.36 18.64 5.68
CA VAL A 250 -2.29 19.78 5.74
C VAL A 250 -1.96 20.79 6.84
N ARG A 251 -1.19 20.42 7.86
CA ARG A 251 -0.76 21.35 8.92
C ARG A 251 0.17 22.42 8.38
N ALA A 252 1.03 22.09 7.40
CA ALA A 252 1.95 23.01 6.77
C ALA A 252 1.23 24.25 6.17
N ALA A 253 -0.02 24.08 5.68
CA ALA A 253 -0.81 25.19 5.13
C ALA A 253 -1.19 26.27 6.16
N ARG A 254 -1.08 25.97 7.47
CA ARG A 254 -1.38 26.89 8.57
C ARG A 254 -0.12 27.38 9.29
N ALA A 255 1.04 26.81 8.96
CA ALA A 255 2.31 27.18 9.57
C ALA A 255 2.90 28.44 8.91
N ARG A 256 3.71 29.17 9.66
CA ARG A 256 4.57 30.23 9.10
C ARG A 256 5.84 29.60 8.54
N GLY A 257 6.44 30.21 7.52
CA GLY A 257 7.70 29.71 6.94
C GLY A 257 8.81 29.59 7.98
N SER A 258 8.91 30.48 8.94
CA SER A 258 9.89 30.43 10.05
C SER A 258 9.68 29.27 11.01
N GLU A 259 8.48 28.68 11.06
CA GLU A 259 8.11 27.54 11.90
C GLU A 259 8.21 26.23 11.13
N ASN A 260 7.94 26.27 9.81
CA ASN A 260 7.89 25.09 8.96
C ASN A 260 9.23 24.75 8.26
N ASN A 261 10.16 25.69 8.20
CA ASN A 261 11.44 25.47 7.54
C ASN A 261 12.33 24.53 8.37
N ASP A 262 12.79 23.43 7.73
CA ASP A 262 13.73 22.50 8.32
C ASP A 262 15.16 23.03 8.18
N ALA A 263 15.71 23.59 9.26
CA ALA A 263 17.06 24.16 9.25
C ALA A 263 18.12 23.07 9.11
N PHE A 264 19.09 23.28 8.20
CA PHE A 264 20.23 22.40 8.04
C PHE A 264 21.26 22.60 9.17
N CYS A 265 21.90 21.51 9.57
CA CYS A 265 23.03 21.50 10.52
C CYS A 265 23.98 20.35 10.16
N LEU A 266 25.11 20.27 10.88
CA LEU A 266 25.99 19.11 10.81
C LEU A 266 25.71 18.19 12.00
N ASP A 267 25.75 16.88 11.77
CA ASP A 267 25.74 15.87 12.82
C ASP A 267 27.16 15.71 13.44
N ALA A 268 27.31 14.77 14.39
CA ALA A 268 28.58 14.53 15.06
C ALA A 268 29.69 14.00 14.13
N GLU A 269 29.30 13.42 12.99
CA GLU A 269 30.20 12.92 11.95
C GLU A 269 30.46 13.95 10.84
N GLY A 270 29.95 15.18 10.97
CA GLY A 270 30.14 16.25 10.01
C GLY A 270 29.28 16.13 8.75
N ARG A 271 28.24 15.30 8.76
CA ARG A 271 27.31 15.15 7.63
C ARG A 271 26.20 16.21 7.74
N THR A 272 25.74 16.70 6.58
CA THR A 272 24.61 17.62 6.53
C THR A 272 23.30 16.88 6.85
N VAL A 273 22.63 17.34 7.89
CA VAL A 273 21.31 16.81 8.33
C VAL A 273 20.35 17.97 8.62
N LYS A 274 19.08 17.68 8.89
CA LYS A 274 18.09 18.67 9.29
C LYS A 274 17.80 18.57 10.79
N LYS A 275 17.47 19.70 11.41
CA LYS A 275 17.05 19.76 12.82
C LYS A 275 15.62 19.26 13.05
N THR A 276 14.77 19.42 12.05
CA THR A 276 13.36 19.02 12.04
C THR A 276 13.05 18.31 10.73
N ASN A 277 11.87 17.74 10.60
CA ASN A 277 11.45 17.02 9.39
C ASN A 277 10.00 17.34 9.00
N HIS A 278 9.66 18.64 8.96
CA HIS A 278 8.34 19.11 8.54
C HIS A 278 8.04 18.77 7.09
N ALA A 279 9.06 18.78 6.22
CA ALA A 279 8.96 18.39 4.82
C ALA A 279 8.77 16.86 4.62
N GLY A 280 8.96 16.06 5.67
CA GLY A 280 8.81 14.60 5.59
C GLY A 280 9.81 13.91 4.68
N GLY A 281 11.08 14.34 4.70
CA GLY A 281 12.20 13.72 3.99
C GLY A 281 12.30 14.04 2.51
N ILE A 282 11.47 14.95 1.99
CA ILE A 282 11.42 15.26 0.54
C ILE A 282 11.44 16.78 0.34
N LEU A 283 12.42 17.28 -0.39
CA LEU A 283 12.57 18.68 -0.78
C LEU A 283 12.61 18.79 -2.31
N GLY A 284 11.74 19.61 -2.89
CA GLY A 284 11.68 19.79 -4.34
C GLY A 284 11.35 18.52 -5.14
N GLY A 285 10.78 17.50 -4.50
CA GLY A 285 10.46 16.20 -5.10
C GLY A 285 11.59 15.17 -5.03
N ILE A 286 12.64 15.47 -4.27
CA ILE A 286 13.85 14.65 -4.14
C ILE A 286 14.09 14.36 -2.66
N SER A 287 14.50 13.14 -2.31
CA SER A 287 14.80 12.77 -0.92
C SER A 287 15.99 13.56 -0.40
N ASP A 288 15.94 13.95 0.88
CA ASP A 288 16.97 14.78 1.51
C ASP A 288 17.85 14.03 2.54
N GLY A 289 17.66 12.71 2.67
CA GLY A 289 18.39 11.86 3.61
C GLY A 289 17.72 11.70 4.98
N SER A 290 16.65 12.45 5.25
CA SER A 290 15.80 12.23 6.44
C SER A 290 14.78 11.12 6.16
N ASP A 291 14.13 10.62 7.23
CA ASP A 291 13.02 9.69 7.10
C ASP A 291 11.92 10.25 6.20
N VAL A 292 11.48 9.46 5.23
CA VAL A 292 10.29 9.82 4.44
C VAL A 292 9.06 9.42 5.23
N ILE A 293 8.19 10.40 5.51
CA ILE A 293 6.96 10.22 6.30
C ILE A 293 5.76 10.51 5.42
N LEU A 294 4.89 9.52 5.26
CA LEU A 294 3.62 9.68 4.57
C LEU A 294 2.44 9.16 5.41
N ARG A 295 1.24 9.75 5.22
CA ARG A 295 -0.01 9.31 5.84
C ARG A 295 -1.07 9.06 4.78
N ALA A 296 -1.76 7.93 4.91
CA ALA A 296 -2.90 7.56 4.07
C ALA A 296 -4.19 7.63 4.90
N HIS A 297 -5.14 8.45 4.47
CA HIS A 297 -6.45 8.58 5.11
C HIS A 297 -7.47 7.68 4.40
N ILE A 298 -8.06 6.78 5.15
CA ILE A 298 -8.94 5.73 4.65
C ILE A 298 -10.37 6.01 5.08
N LYS A 299 -11.30 6.05 4.13
CA LYS A 299 -12.73 6.22 4.43
C LYS A 299 -13.33 4.95 5.04
N PRO A 300 -14.48 5.05 5.75
CA PRO A 300 -15.24 3.88 6.18
C PRO A 300 -15.61 2.94 5.05
N THR A 301 -15.72 1.64 5.35
CA THR A 301 -16.20 0.64 4.42
C THR A 301 -17.65 0.95 4.03
N PRO A 302 -18.01 1.02 2.72
CA PRO A 302 -19.36 1.41 2.33
C PRO A 302 -20.41 0.31 2.54
N SER A 303 -19.99 -0.93 2.65
CA SER A 303 -20.88 -2.08 2.89
C SER A 303 -21.15 -2.22 4.37
N ILE A 304 -22.24 -1.62 4.84
CA ILE A 304 -22.68 -1.63 6.25
C ILE A 304 -23.98 -2.42 6.41
N SER A 305 -24.20 -2.98 7.61
CA SER A 305 -25.41 -3.73 7.97
C SER A 305 -26.52 -2.79 8.50
N ARG A 306 -26.78 -1.72 7.75
CA ARG A 306 -27.84 -0.75 8.00
C ARG A 306 -28.64 -0.51 6.72
N GLU A 307 -29.91 -0.14 6.84
CA GLU A 307 -30.70 0.27 5.69
C GLU A 307 -30.12 1.55 5.08
N GLN A 308 -29.90 1.54 3.76
CA GLN A 308 -29.38 2.66 3.00
C GLN A 308 -30.30 2.97 1.82
N GLU A 309 -30.46 4.23 1.50
CA GLU A 309 -31.18 4.67 0.31
C GLU A 309 -30.27 4.58 -0.91
N THR A 310 -30.82 4.10 -2.02
CA THR A 310 -30.12 3.98 -3.30
C THR A 310 -31.13 4.05 -4.46
N VAL A 311 -30.62 3.82 -5.68
CA VAL A 311 -31.42 3.65 -6.89
C VAL A 311 -31.02 2.38 -7.63
N ASP A 312 -31.96 1.83 -8.40
CA ASP A 312 -31.68 0.76 -9.34
C ASP A 312 -31.08 1.31 -10.67
N GLU A 313 -30.77 0.40 -11.59
CA GLU A 313 -30.18 0.73 -12.89
C GLU A 313 -31.12 1.58 -13.77
N ASP A 314 -32.44 1.53 -13.51
CA ASP A 314 -33.47 2.35 -14.17
C ASP A 314 -33.69 3.71 -13.48
N GLY A 315 -32.98 4.00 -12.38
CA GLY A 315 -33.11 5.24 -11.61
C GLY A 315 -34.27 5.26 -10.61
N ARG A 316 -34.91 4.11 -10.32
CA ARG A 316 -35.99 4.02 -9.33
C ARG A 316 -35.45 3.95 -7.91
N PRO A 317 -36.03 4.70 -6.94
CA PRO A 317 -35.61 4.64 -5.55
C PRO A 317 -35.72 3.23 -4.96
N ARG A 318 -34.71 2.82 -4.22
CA ARG A 318 -34.62 1.53 -3.50
C ARG A 318 -34.10 1.72 -2.10
N LYS A 319 -34.47 0.81 -1.22
CA LYS A 319 -33.83 0.63 0.07
C LYS A 319 -32.99 -0.64 0.03
N LEU A 320 -31.75 -0.51 0.46
CA LEU A 320 -30.78 -1.57 0.41
C LEU A 320 -30.27 -1.89 1.81
N PHE A 321 -30.30 -3.16 2.17
CA PHE A 321 -29.66 -3.70 3.35
C PHE A 321 -28.58 -4.69 2.92
N ILE A 322 -27.31 -4.33 3.13
CA ILE A 322 -26.19 -5.16 2.69
C ILE A 322 -25.91 -6.23 3.73
N LYS A 323 -26.33 -7.45 3.43
CA LYS A 323 -25.98 -8.64 4.19
C LYS A 323 -24.61 -9.13 3.68
N GLY A 324 -23.66 -9.36 4.56
CA GLY A 324 -22.37 -9.90 4.12
C GLY A 324 -21.29 -9.85 5.20
N ARG A 325 -20.16 -10.52 4.88
CA ARG A 325 -18.98 -10.60 5.76
C ARG A 325 -18.03 -9.46 5.40
N HIS A 326 -18.33 -8.25 5.88
CA HIS A 326 -17.49 -7.06 5.62
C HIS A 326 -16.65 -6.73 6.86
N ASP A 327 -15.48 -6.16 6.62
CA ASP A 327 -14.66 -5.60 7.69
C ASP A 327 -15.32 -4.31 8.20
N PRO A 328 -15.58 -4.14 9.50
CA PRO A 328 -16.07 -2.87 10.05
C PRO A 328 -15.01 -1.78 9.91
N VAL A 329 -13.72 -2.16 9.93
CA VAL A 329 -12.58 -1.27 9.75
C VAL A 329 -11.51 -2.00 8.93
N VAL A 330 -11.15 -1.48 7.77
CA VAL A 330 -10.15 -2.09 6.87
C VAL A 330 -8.72 -1.66 7.18
N VAL A 331 -8.54 -0.65 8.04
CA VAL A 331 -7.25 0.02 8.29
C VAL A 331 -6.14 -0.96 8.66
N PRO A 332 -6.29 -1.88 9.64
CA PRO A 332 -5.20 -2.79 10.02
C PRO A 332 -4.70 -3.66 8.86
N ARG A 333 -5.61 -4.08 7.98
CA ARG A 333 -5.27 -4.89 6.81
C ARG A 333 -4.65 -4.08 5.67
N ALA A 334 -4.95 -2.79 5.62
CA ALA A 334 -4.42 -1.88 4.62
C ALA A 334 -2.98 -1.41 4.95
N VAL A 335 -2.52 -1.56 6.19
CA VAL A 335 -1.16 -1.20 6.64
C VAL A 335 -0.10 -1.80 5.71
N VAL A 336 -0.09 -3.11 5.53
CA VAL A 336 0.89 -3.80 4.67
C VAL A 336 0.73 -3.43 3.19
N VAL A 337 -0.46 -3.02 2.75
CA VAL A 337 -0.68 -2.57 1.37
C VAL A 337 0.00 -1.21 1.13
N VAL A 338 -0.14 -0.27 2.08
CA VAL A 338 0.55 1.03 2.04
C VAL A 338 2.06 0.84 2.04
N GLU A 339 2.57 -0.03 2.94
CA GLU A 339 3.98 -0.40 3.04
C GLU A 339 4.53 -0.92 1.70
N CYS A 340 3.85 -1.90 1.10
CA CYS A 340 4.25 -2.50 -0.16
C CYS A 340 4.19 -1.52 -1.35
N MET A 341 3.17 -0.65 -1.41
CA MET A 341 3.09 0.35 -2.47
C MET A 341 4.17 1.42 -2.33
N ALA A 342 4.52 1.81 -1.10
CA ALA A 342 5.64 2.69 -0.84
C ALA A 342 6.97 2.03 -1.25
N ALA A 343 7.20 0.78 -0.87
CA ALA A 343 8.41 0.03 -1.24
C ALA A 343 8.61 -0.07 -2.76
N LEU A 344 7.56 -0.41 -3.50
CA LEU A 344 7.60 -0.45 -4.97
C LEU A 344 7.98 0.90 -5.57
N THR A 345 7.38 1.98 -5.06
CA THR A 345 7.63 3.34 -5.55
C THR A 345 9.06 3.80 -5.28
N ILE A 346 9.57 3.53 -4.07
CA ILE A 346 10.95 3.85 -3.70
C ILE A 346 11.95 3.08 -4.57
N LEU A 347 11.75 1.78 -4.73
CA LEU A 347 12.66 0.97 -5.55
C LEU A 347 12.65 1.43 -7.01
N ASP A 348 11.48 1.72 -7.59
CA ASP A 348 11.39 2.26 -8.96
C ASP A 348 12.14 3.58 -9.09
N ALA A 349 11.96 4.52 -8.13
CA ALA A 349 12.67 5.80 -8.12
C ALA A 349 14.19 5.62 -8.00
N MET A 350 14.65 4.65 -7.19
CA MET A 350 16.07 4.33 -7.04
C MET A 350 16.68 3.75 -8.33
N LEU A 351 15.97 2.85 -9.00
CA LEU A 351 16.42 2.29 -10.30
C LEU A 351 16.51 3.39 -11.36
N VAL A 352 15.56 4.30 -11.41
CA VAL A 352 15.63 5.49 -12.28
C VAL A 352 16.85 6.34 -11.95
N ASN A 353 17.16 6.55 -10.67
CA ASN A 353 18.26 7.40 -10.22
C ASN A 353 19.66 6.88 -10.61
N MET A 354 19.81 5.58 -10.90
CA MET A 354 21.10 5.00 -11.29
C MET A 354 21.75 5.71 -12.48
N THR A 355 20.96 6.28 -13.37
CA THR A 355 21.42 6.98 -14.58
C THR A 355 21.47 8.51 -14.42
N ALA A 356 21.19 9.04 -13.22
CA ALA A 356 21.10 10.49 -12.99
C ALA A 356 22.45 11.22 -13.17
N ARG A 357 23.57 10.52 -12.96
CA ARG A 357 24.91 11.08 -13.10
C ARG A 357 25.70 10.34 -14.15
N ALA A 358 26.36 11.07 -15.04
CA ALA A 358 27.23 10.50 -16.07
C ALA A 358 28.35 9.62 -15.47
N GLU A 359 28.92 10.02 -14.34
CA GLU A 359 29.96 9.27 -13.63
C GLU A 359 29.50 7.87 -13.21
N ASN A 360 28.22 7.71 -12.77
CA ASN A 360 27.65 6.40 -12.39
C ASN A 360 27.59 5.47 -13.61
N VAL A 361 27.09 5.97 -14.73
CA VAL A 361 27.00 5.20 -15.99
C VAL A 361 28.39 4.81 -16.48
N LEU A 362 29.34 5.76 -16.47
CA LEU A 362 30.71 5.50 -16.89
C LEU A 362 31.42 4.49 -15.97
N ALA A 363 31.23 4.61 -14.65
CA ALA A 363 31.83 3.69 -13.67
C ALA A 363 31.31 2.26 -13.88
N PHE A 364 30.00 2.09 -14.05
CA PHE A 364 29.37 0.79 -14.25
C PHE A 364 29.95 0.08 -15.48
N TYR A 365 30.03 0.75 -16.64
CA TYR A 365 30.55 0.15 -17.89
C TYR A 365 32.08 0.05 -17.93
N ARG A 366 32.83 0.77 -17.10
CA ARG A 366 34.29 0.58 -16.96
C ARG A 366 34.60 -0.67 -16.13
N GLN A 367 33.91 -0.85 -14.99
CA GLN A 367 34.07 -2.05 -14.16
C GLN A 367 33.76 -3.34 -14.94
N SER A 368 32.74 -3.34 -15.78
CA SER A 368 32.40 -4.51 -16.63
C SER A 368 33.44 -4.88 -17.66
N LYS A 369 34.36 -3.96 -18.02
CA LYS A 369 35.48 -4.24 -18.92
C LYS A 369 36.73 -4.78 -18.21
N GLU A 370 36.84 -4.50 -16.91
CA GLU A 370 37.99 -4.92 -16.09
C GLU A 370 37.70 -6.23 -15.32
N ALA A 371 36.46 -6.66 -15.24
CA ALA A 371 36.09 -7.93 -14.63
C ALA A 371 36.55 -9.09 -15.56
N PRO A 372 37.33 -10.06 -15.06
CA PRO A 372 37.68 -11.24 -15.85
C PRO A 372 36.43 -12.03 -16.20
N ASP A 373 36.39 -12.66 -17.39
CA ASP A 373 35.27 -13.46 -17.96
C ASP A 373 34.75 -14.60 -17.06
N SER A 374 35.36 -14.80 -15.91
CA SER A 374 35.00 -15.87 -14.95
C SER A 374 34.01 -15.48 -13.87
N SER A 375 33.41 -14.28 -13.91
CA SER A 375 32.47 -13.78 -12.90
C SER A 375 31.05 -13.51 -13.43
N ILE A 376 30.68 -14.14 -14.55
CA ILE A 376 29.29 -14.22 -15.04
C ILE A 376 28.70 -15.57 -14.66
#